data_bce1126a07d15ae6cdf767babbf1465e
#
_entry.id   bce1126a07d15ae6cdf767babbf1465e
#
_cell.length_a   1.000
_cell.length_b   1.000
_cell.length_c   1.000
_cell.angle_alpha   90.00
_cell.angle_beta   90.00
_cell.angle_gamma   90.00
#
_symmetry.space_group_name_H-M   'P 1'
#
loop_
_entity.id
_entity.type
_entity.pdbx_description
1 polymer ?
#
loop_
_entity_poly.entity_id
_entity_poly.type
_entity_poly.pdbx_seq_one_letter_code
_entity_poly.pdbx_strand_id
1 'polypeptide(L)'
;PAQRTMGQFIREEVAEKAGLDVFINLHENELHRISPLHSVSMASQLLRWSLPKFCGRAQALSLFHLPKKLWSIRTNLKRIAAQKFPTPIAGFYNGTAFSDHAFATAEIPSAGSKCSARGLAKLGAYLANGGALAETRLFAEETIDLLHGDPVDRNMSLVDTTFTQSGLAQFRATQPGDEEYRPSMNAGREGFYGWMGYGGSIFQWHPENRIAFAFVPTALNYLDVFNERGKALQRTTIQAVQNA
;
A
#
# COMPACT_ATOMS: atom_id res chain seq x y z
N PRO A 1 24.45 13.49 -8.74
CA PRO A 1 23.61 12.31 -8.93
C PRO A 1 24.42 11.09 -8.53
N ALA A 2 23.84 10.26 -7.65
CA ALA A 2 24.50 9.03 -7.23
C ALA A 2 24.67 8.13 -8.49
N GLN A 3 25.86 7.66 -8.75
CA GLN A 3 26.15 6.66 -9.81
C GLN A 3 25.73 5.25 -9.35
N ARG A 4 24.54 5.16 -8.73
CA ARG A 4 23.99 3.92 -8.15
C ARG A 4 22.57 3.73 -8.63
N THR A 5 22.14 2.48 -8.73
CA THR A 5 20.75 2.14 -8.99
C THR A 5 19.88 2.45 -7.77
N MET A 6 18.55 2.50 -7.95
CA MET A 6 17.63 2.72 -6.85
C MET A 6 17.72 1.58 -5.81
N GLY A 7 17.87 0.34 -6.27
CA GLY A 7 18.01 -0.82 -5.39
C GLY A 7 19.26 -0.74 -4.52
N GLN A 8 20.39 -0.38 -5.12
CA GLN A 8 21.65 -0.13 -4.40
C GLN A 8 21.50 1.00 -3.39
N PHE A 9 20.93 2.12 -3.80
CA PHE A 9 20.71 3.27 -2.91
C PHE A 9 19.84 2.90 -1.69
N ILE A 10 18.71 2.26 -1.90
CA ILE A 10 17.82 1.85 -0.80
C ILE A 10 18.51 0.83 0.11
N ARG A 11 19.29 -0.10 -0.44
CA ARG A 11 20.02 -1.09 0.35
C ARG A 11 21.05 -0.42 1.26
N GLU A 12 21.93 0.41 0.69
CA GLU A 12 23.07 0.98 1.38
C GLU A 12 22.68 2.14 2.32
N GLU A 13 21.80 3.03 1.85
CA GLU A 13 21.49 4.27 2.58
C GLU A 13 20.29 4.12 3.54
N VAL A 14 19.47 3.11 3.35
CA VAL A 14 18.24 2.94 4.15
C VAL A 14 18.25 1.60 4.89
N ALA A 15 18.31 0.48 4.16
CA ALA A 15 18.13 -0.83 4.74
C ALA A 15 19.28 -1.21 5.69
N GLU A 16 20.53 -1.09 5.26
CA GLU A 16 21.70 -1.44 6.07
C GLU A 16 21.88 -0.48 7.25
N LYS A 17 21.76 0.84 7.03
CA LYS A 17 21.90 1.84 8.09
C LYS A 17 20.92 1.66 9.26
N ALA A 18 19.71 1.22 8.96
CA ALA A 18 18.65 1.06 9.96
C ALA A 18 18.35 -0.40 10.33
N GLY A 19 19.05 -1.37 9.71
CA GLY A 19 18.80 -2.80 9.93
C GLY A 19 17.37 -3.19 9.52
N LEU A 20 17.02 -2.91 8.25
CA LEU A 20 15.68 -3.13 7.70
C LEU A 20 15.70 -4.23 6.64
N ASP A 21 14.68 -5.09 6.66
CA ASP A 21 14.37 -5.99 5.55
C ASP A 21 13.47 -5.26 4.54
N VAL A 22 14.05 -4.32 3.79
CA VAL A 22 13.37 -3.55 2.73
C VAL A 22 14.29 -3.44 1.52
N PHE A 23 13.94 -4.07 0.41
CA PHE A 23 14.76 -4.16 -0.79
C PHE A 23 13.90 -3.91 -2.03
N ILE A 24 14.44 -3.22 -3.02
CA ILE A 24 13.80 -3.08 -4.34
C ILE A 24 13.99 -4.36 -5.16
N ASN A 25 15.19 -4.92 -5.13
CA ASN A 25 15.53 -6.20 -5.74
C ASN A 25 16.34 -7.06 -4.76
N LEU A 26 16.41 -8.35 -5.01
CA LEU A 26 17.25 -9.28 -4.26
C LEU A 26 18.41 -9.78 -5.11
N HIS A 27 19.51 -10.06 -4.44
CA HIS A 27 20.63 -10.77 -5.06
C HIS A 27 20.30 -12.27 -5.18
N GLU A 28 20.95 -12.98 -6.09
CA GLU A 28 20.74 -14.41 -6.35
C GLU A 28 20.82 -15.27 -5.07
N ASN A 29 21.74 -14.98 -4.19
CA ASN A 29 21.94 -15.69 -2.94
C ASN A 29 20.87 -15.39 -1.86
N GLU A 30 20.01 -14.39 -2.09
CA GLU A 30 18.92 -13.98 -1.18
C GLU A 30 17.55 -14.49 -1.60
N LEU A 31 17.41 -15.12 -2.77
CA LEU A 31 16.13 -15.58 -3.33
C LEU A 31 15.40 -16.58 -2.43
N HIS A 32 16.14 -17.33 -1.62
CA HIS A 32 15.58 -18.27 -0.64
C HIS A 32 14.75 -17.57 0.47
N ARG A 33 14.88 -16.25 0.62
CA ARG A 33 14.13 -15.43 1.60
C ARG A 33 12.73 -15.06 1.12
N ILE A 34 12.40 -15.26 -0.15
CA ILE A 34 11.09 -14.88 -0.72
C ILE A 34 10.03 -15.90 -0.31
N SER A 35 8.95 -15.43 0.29
CA SER A 35 7.73 -16.22 0.41
C SER A 35 6.95 -16.19 -0.90
N PRO A 36 6.55 -17.34 -1.46
CA PRO A 36 5.74 -17.38 -2.67
C PRO A 36 4.42 -16.64 -2.53
N LEU A 37 4.05 -15.87 -3.54
CA LEU A 37 2.77 -15.17 -3.61
C LEU A 37 1.69 -16.08 -4.18
N HIS A 38 0.52 -16.05 -3.58
CA HIS A 38 -0.64 -16.82 -3.99
C HIS A 38 -1.81 -15.89 -4.31
N SER A 39 -2.50 -16.13 -5.41
CA SER A 39 -3.78 -15.48 -5.67
C SER A 39 -4.90 -16.21 -4.93
N VAL A 40 -5.66 -15.48 -4.14
CA VAL A 40 -6.92 -16.02 -3.59
C VAL A 40 -7.88 -16.24 -4.76
N SER A 41 -8.48 -17.42 -4.85
CA SER A 41 -9.37 -17.74 -5.97
C SER A 41 -10.55 -16.76 -6.05
N MET A 42 -10.93 -16.37 -7.25
CA MET A 42 -12.04 -15.45 -7.49
C MET A 42 -13.35 -15.95 -6.86
N ALA A 43 -13.61 -17.26 -6.95
CA ALA A 43 -14.78 -17.89 -6.34
C ALA A 43 -14.78 -17.72 -4.80
N SER A 44 -13.63 -17.93 -4.15
CA SER A 44 -13.50 -17.73 -2.71
C SER A 44 -13.69 -16.25 -2.31
N GLN A 45 -13.18 -15.32 -3.13
CA GLN A 45 -13.37 -13.90 -2.91
C GLN A 45 -14.84 -13.50 -3.04
N LEU A 46 -15.52 -13.95 -4.09
CA LEU A 46 -16.95 -13.69 -4.32
C LEU A 46 -17.82 -14.31 -3.22
N LEU A 47 -17.51 -15.54 -2.79
CA LEU A 47 -18.21 -16.19 -1.69
C LEU A 47 -18.09 -15.36 -0.40
N ARG A 48 -16.89 -14.92 -0.06
CA ARG A 48 -16.69 -14.07 1.11
C ARG A 48 -17.42 -12.72 1.00
N TRP A 49 -17.58 -12.19 -0.20
CA TRP A 49 -18.36 -10.97 -0.44
C TRP A 49 -19.86 -11.17 -0.26
N SER A 50 -20.36 -12.35 -0.57
CA SER A 50 -21.79 -12.71 -0.43
C SER A 50 -22.18 -13.02 1.01
N LEU A 51 -21.22 -13.33 1.90
CA LEU A 51 -21.51 -13.66 3.29
C LEU A 51 -22.01 -12.44 4.07
N PRO A 52 -22.99 -12.63 4.97
CA PRO A 52 -23.43 -11.57 5.89
C PRO A 52 -22.32 -11.09 6.81
N LYS A 53 -22.44 -9.87 7.32
CA LYS A 53 -21.44 -9.27 8.23
C LYS A 53 -21.17 -10.12 9.48
N PHE A 54 -22.18 -10.79 10.03
CA PHE A 54 -22.00 -11.66 11.22
C PHE A 54 -21.17 -12.93 10.96
N CYS A 55 -20.94 -13.28 9.70
CA CYS A 55 -20.03 -14.36 9.31
C CYS A 55 -18.56 -13.91 9.16
N GLY A 56 -18.16 -12.80 9.81
CA GLY A 56 -16.79 -12.28 9.77
C GLY A 56 -16.43 -11.57 8.46
N ARG A 57 -17.43 -11.04 7.76
CA ARG A 57 -17.20 -10.25 6.55
C ARG A 57 -16.49 -8.94 6.89
N ALA A 58 -15.26 -8.80 6.43
CA ALA A 58 -14.45 -7.59 6.63
C ALA A 58 -14.89 -6.40 5.73
N GLN A 59 -15.69 -6.65 4.69
CA GLN A 59 -16.01 -5.64 3.67
C GLN A 59 -17.37 -4.98 3.90
N ALA A 60 -17.39 -3.65 3.77
CA ALA A 60 -18.56 -2.81 3.96
C ALA A 60 -19.56 -2.81 2.77
N LEU A 61 -19.30 -3.59 1.70
CA LEU A 61 -20.14 -3.58 0.51
C LEU A 61 -21.44 -4.37 0.71
N SER A 62 -22.54 -3.67 0.63
CA SER A 62 -23.87 -4.28 0.55
C SER A 62 -24.06 -4.95 -0.82
N LEU A 63 -24.73 -6.12 -0.84
CA LEU A 63 -25.15 -6.79 -2.07
C LEU A 63 -25.99 -5.86 -2.97
N PHE A 64 -26.73 -4.91 -2.40
CA PHE A 64 -27.53 -3.93 -3.14
C PHE A 64 -26.69 -2.93 -3.95
N HIS A 65 -25.45 -2.65 -3.56
CA HIS A 65 -24.54 -1.76 -4.28
C HIS A 65 -23.63 -2.50 -5.27
N LEU A 66 -23.64 -3.83 -5.24
CA LEU A 66 -22.80 -4.67 -6.10
C LEU A 66 -23.06 -4.43 -7.61
N PRO A 67 -24.30 -4.33 -8.11
CA PRO A 67 -24.53 -4.08 -9.54
C PRO A 67 -24.00 -2.71 -9.99
N LYS A 68 -24.19 -1.67 -9.16
CA LYS A 68 -23.74 -0.31 -9.45
C LYS A 68 -22.22 -0.24 -9.49
N LYS A 69 -21.57 -0.92 -8.56
CA LYS A 69 -20.10 -1.01 -8.48
C LYS A 69 -19.51 -1.84 -9.62
N LEU A 70 -20.11 -2.97 -9.97
CA LEU A 70 -19.69 -3.77 -11.13
C LEU A 70 -19.83 -2.98 -12.43
N TRP A 71 -20.89 -2.19 -12.56
CA TRP A 71 -21.06 -1.31 -13.71
C TRP A 71 -20.00 -0.22 -13.77
N SER A 72 -19.69 0.43 -12.65
CA SER A 72 -18.62 1.44 -12.52
C SER A 72 -17.26 0.83 -12.86
N ILE A 73 -16.91 -0.32 -12.27
CA ILE A 73 -15.68 -1.04 -12.57
C ILE A 73 -15.60 -1.40 -14.06
N ARG A 74 -16.69 -1.92 -14.63
CA ARG A 74 -16.74 -2.26 -16.06
C ARG A 74 -16.54 -1.03 -16.96
N THR A 75 -17.12 0.11 -16.60
CA THR A 75 -16.97 1.36 -17.33
C THR A 75 -15.54 1.86 -17.27
N ASN A 76 -14.90 1.82 -16.10
CA ASN A 76 -13.52 2.24 -15.93
C ASN A 76 -12.54 1.26 -16.60
N LEU A 77 -12.78 -0.05 -16.51
CA LEU A 77 -11.98 -1.04 -17.25
C LEU A 77 -12.10 -0.84 -18.78
N LYS A 78 -13.28 -0.50 -19.29
CA LYS A 78 -13.43 -0.14 -20.71
C LYS A 78 -12.65 1.11 -21.09
N ARG A 79 -12.64 2.15 -20.21
CA ARG A 79 -11.84 3.37 -20.42
C ARG A 79 -10.35 3.06 -20.42
N ILE A 80 -9.87 2.26 -19.48
CA ILE A 80 -8.46 1.82 -19.41
C ILE A 80 -8.10 1.00 -20.65
N ALA A 81 -8.93 0.04 -21.04
CA ALA A 81 -8.71 -0.76 -22.24
C ALA A 81 -8.73 0.07 -23.54
N ALA A 82 -9.58 1.09 -23.60
CA ALA A 82 -9.65 2.01 -24.75
C ALA A 82 -8.40 2.89 -24.88
N GLN A 83 -7.68 3.15 -23.80
CA GLN A 83 -6.45 3.95 -23.81
C GLN A 83 -5.22 3.19 -24.32
N LYS A 84 -5.35 1.89 -24.63
CA LYS A 84 -4.27 1.05 -25.21
C LYS A 84 -2.90 1.25 -24.51
N PHE A 85 -2.90 1.38 -23.19
CA PHE A 85 -1.63 1.40 -22.47
C PHE A 85 -0.91 0.06 -22.68
N PRO A 86 0.36 0.06 -23.08
CA PRO A 86 1.14 -1.16 -23.06
C PRO A 86 1.20 -1.70 -21.64
N THR A 87 1.28 -3.02 -21.49
CA THR A 87 1.58 -3.62 -20.20
C THR A 87 2.84 -2.96 -19.65
N PRO A 88 2.79 -2.30 -18.49
CA PRO A 88 3.90 -1.45 -18.04
C PRO A 88 5.17 -2.26 -17.72
N ILE A 89 5.04 -3.57 -17.59
CA ILE A 89 6.16 -4.47 -17.27
C ILE A 89 6.10 -5.67 -18.23
N ALA A 90 7.15 -5.82 -19.04
CA ALA A 90 7.27 -6.96 -19.96
C ALA A 90 7.25 -8.29 -19.19
N GLY A 91 6.50 -9.27 -19.68
CA GLY A 91 6.38 -10.58 -19.07
C GLY A 91 5.47 -10.64 -17.82
N PHE A 92 4.90 -9.51 -17.39
CA PHE A 92 3.97 -9.50 -16.26
C PHE A 92 2.63 -10.11 -16.66
N TYR A 93 2.24 -11.18 -15.99
CA TYR A 93 0.98 -11.88 -16.23
C TYR A 93 -0.06 -11.68 -15.11
N ASN A 94 0.39 -11.59 -13.87
CA ASN A 94 -0.42 -11.21 -12.70
C ASN A 94 0.49 -10.92 -11.48
N GLY A 95 -0.07 -10.56 -10.34
CA GLY A 95 0.70 -10.19 -9.14
C GLY A 95 1.58 -11.32 -8.57
N THR A 96 1.32 -12.61 -8.87
CA THR A 96 2.18 -13.70 -8.39
C THR A 96 3.52 -13.74 -9.12
N ALA A 97 3.61 -13.10 -10.30
CA ALA A 97 4.86 -12.96 -11.05
C ALA A 97 5.99 -12.31 -10.24
N PHE A 98 5.68 -11.47 -9.25
CA PHE A 98 6.70 -10.87 -8.38
C PHE A 98 7.47 -11.88 -7.51
N SER A 99 7.03 -13.14 -7.44
CA SER A 99 7.79 -14.25 -6.83
C SER A 99 8.72 -14.95 -7.81
N ASP A 100 8.57 -14.71 -9.12
CA ASP A 100 9.42 -15.35 -10.12
C ASP A 100 10.82 -14.75 -10.07
N HIS A 101 11.81 -15.56 -10.40
CA HIS A 101 13.23 -15.19 -10.39
C HIS A 101 13.50 -13.85 -11.09
N ALA A 102 13.02 -13.70 -12.32
CA ALA A 102 13.23 -12.50 -13.13
C ALA A 102 12.68 -11.23 -12.47
N PHE A 103 11.49 -11.31 -11.82
CA PHE A 103 10.90 -10.18 -11.12
C PHE A 103 11.48 -9.97 -9.71
N ALA A 104 12.03 -11.01 -9.11
CA ALA A 104 12.64 -10.92 -7.79
C ALA A 104 13.99 -10.20 -7.84
N THR A 105 14.76 -10.43 -8.90
CA THR A 105 16.08 -9.81 -9.12
C THR A 105 16.01 -8.47 -9.85
N ALA A 106 14.93 -8.22 -10.61
CA ALA A 106 14.75 -6.95 -11.33
C ALA A 106 14.50 -5.77 -10.39
N GLU A 107 15.00 -4.61 -10.77
CA GLU A 107 14.67 -3.35 -10.12
C GLU A 107 13.39 -2.75 -10.66
N ILE A 108 12.31 -2.89 -9.87
CA ILE A 108 10.99 -2.35 -10.19
C ILE A 108 10.52 -1.51 -8.99
N PRO A 109 10.98 -0.26 -8.84
CA PRO A 109 10.72 0.56 -7.65
C PRO A 109 9.24 0.76 -7.34
N SER A 110 8.40 0.81 -8.38
CA SER A 110 6.96 1.07 -8.24
C SER A 110 6.15 -0.10 -7.68
N ALA A 111 6.66 -1.35 -7.75
CA ALA A 111 5.88 -2.52 -7.40
C ALA A 111 6.71 -3.73 -6.95
N GLY A 112 8.01 -3.74 -7.23
CA GLY A 112 8.88 -4.92 -7.05
C GLY A 112 9.50 -5.08 -5.67
N SER A 113 9.22 -4.21 -4.71
CA SER A 113 9.86 -4.24 -3.39
C SER A 113 9.61 -5.54 -2.64
N LYS A 114 10.65 -6.09 -2.03
CA LYS A 114 10.64 -7.25 -1.15
C LYS A 114 10.92 -6.78 0.27
N CYS A 115 9.99 -7.00 1.17
CA CYS A 115 10.12 -6.51 2.53
C CYS A 115 9.43 -7.42 3.54
N SER A 116 9.93 -7.43 4.77
CA SER A 116 9.17 -7.95 5.90
C SER A 116 8.21 -6.87 6.43
N ALA A 117 7.10 -7.29 7.02
CA ALA A 117 6.17 -6.35 7.65
C ALA A 117 6.87 -5.53 8.76
N ARG A 118 7.77 -6.17 9.52
CA ARG A 118 8.59 -5.51 10.55
C ARG A 118 9.53 -4.46 9.96
N GLY A 119 10.27 -4.81 8.89
CA GLY A 119 11.20 -3.89 8.22
C GLY A 119 10.48 -2.67 7.67
N LEU A 120 9.34 -2.91 7.01
CA LEU A 120 8.53 -1.83 6.44
C LEU A 120 7.89 -0.96 7.53
N ALA A 121 7.37 -1.55 8.62
CA ALA A 121 6.83 -0.78 9.75
C ALA A 121 7.92 0.04 10.45
N LYS A 122 9.15 -0.49 10.59
CA LYS A 122 10.28 0.25 11.15
C LYS A 122 10.68 1.42 10.24
N LEU A 123 10.68 1.25 8.91
CA LEU A 123 10.87 2.37 7.98
C LEU A 123 9.80 3.44 8.16
N GLY A 124 8.53 3.03 8.26
CA GLY A 124 7.43 3.94 8.54
C GLY A 124 7.56 4.66 9.88
N ALA A 125 8.15 4.02 10.89
CA ALA A 125 8.42 4.64 12.18
C ALA A 125 9.44 5.78 12.07
N TYR A 126 10.47 5.67 11.21
CA TYR A 126 11.35 6.81 10.90
C TYR A 126 10.57 7.97 10.29
N LEU A 127 9.67 7.69 9.35
CA LEU A 127 8.84 8.71 8.69
C LEU A 127 7.83 9.34 9.65
N ALA A 128 7.28 8.57 10.58
CA ALA A 128 6.36 9.07 11.60
C ALA A 128 7.05 9.92 12.69
N ASN A 129 8.35 9.76 12.87
CA ASN A 129 9.12 10.43 13.92
C ASN A 129 10.13 11.46 13.36
N GLY A 130 9.78 12.19 12.31
CA GLY A 130 10.61 13.26 11.78
C GLY A 130 11.95 12.80 11.20
N GLY A 131 11.98 11.58 10.64
CA GLY A 131 13.16 11.01 9.98
C GLY A 131 14.17 10.32 10.90
N ALA A 132 13.90 10.25 12.21
CA ALA A 132 14.79 9.62 13.19
C ALA A 132 14.08 8.58 14.05
N LEU A 133 14.81 7.58 14.50
CA LEU A 133 14.34 6.58 15.45
C LEU A 133 15.50 6.17 16.36
N ALA A 134 15.31 6.33 17.67
CA ALA A 134 16.39 6.24 18.65
C ALA A 134 17.59 7.13 18.22
N GLU A 135 18.81 6.59 18.23
CA GLU A 135 20.03 7.32 17.88
C GLU A 135 20.30 7.42 16.36
N THR A 136 19.44 6.82 15.54
CA THR A 136 19.66 6.77 14.08
C THR A 136 18.76 7.76 13.38
N ARG A 137 19.34 8.62 12.53
CA ARG A 137 18.60 9.48 11.60
C ARG A 137 18.79 8.98 10.17
N LEU A 138 17.69 8.72 9.48
CA LEU A 138 17.69 8.34 8.05
C LEU A 138 17.36 9.51 7.13
N PHE A 139 16.49 10.41 7.58
CA PHE A 139 16.02 11.53 6.78
C PHE A 139 16.18 12.83 7.56
N ALA A 140 16.50 13.90 6.88
CA ALA A 140 16.46 15.23 7.45
C ALA A 140 15.00 15.62 7.78
N GLU A 141 14.79 16.41 8.81
CA GLU A 141 13.46 16.84 9.24
C GLU A 141 12.75 17.64 8.14
N GLU A 142 13.48 18.52 7.48
CA GLU A 142 12.98 19.30 6.34
C GLU A 142 12.52 18.41 5.18
N THR A 143 13.15 17.23 5.00
CA THR A 143 12.72 16.25 4.00
C THR A 143 11.36 15.65 4.37
N ILE A 144 11.13 15.39 5.65
CA ILE A 144 9.84 14.85 6.13
C ILE A 144 8.74 15.91 5.97
N ASP A 145 9.02 17.18 6.25
CA ASP A 145 8.08 18.27 6.05
C ASP A 145 7.69 18.41 4.56
N LEU A 146 8.66 18.34 3.67
CA LEU A 146 8.43 18.34 2.23
C LEU A 146 7.64 17.10 1.76
N LEU A 147 7.87 15.95 2.37
CA LEU A 147 7.12 14.72 2.05
C LEU A 147 5.63 14.85 2.36
N HIS A 148 5.27 15.58 3.41
CA HIS A 148 3.89 15.73 3.87
C HIS A 148 3.21 17.03 3.36
N GLY A 149 3.96 17.93 2.76
CA GLY A 149 3.51 19.28 2.36
C GLY A 149 2.60 19.31 1.14
N ASP A 150 1.92 20.45 1.00
CA ASP A 150 1.14 20.87 -0.17
C ASP A 150 0.18 19.80 -0.74
N PRO A 151 -0.78 19.32 0.06
CA PRO A 151 -1.70 18.28 -0.38
C PRO A 151 -2.66 18.79 -1.46
N VAL A 152 -2.84 17.99 -2.52
CA VAL A 152 -3.78 18.26 -3.61
C VAL A 152 -4.69 17.07 -3.86
N ASP A 153 -5.96 17.34 -4.18
CA ASP A 153 -6.91 16.30 -4.55
C ASP A 153 -6.76 15.95 -6.02
N ARG A 154 -6.71 14.66 -6.32
CA ARG A 154 -6.62 14.11 -7.68
C ARG A 154 -7.46 12.86 -7.81
N ASN A 155 -8.07 12.69 -8.97
CA ASN A 155 -8.78 11.47 -9.31
C ASN A 155 -7.81 10.38 -9.77
N MET A 156 -7.85 9.23 -9.10
CA MET A 156 -7.11 8.03 -9.45
C MET A 156 -8.00 6.98 -10.11
N SER A 157 -8.67 7.33 -11.18
CA SER A 157 -9.53 6.45 -11.98
C SER A 157 -10.74 5.85 -11.27
N LEU A 158 -10.60 5.43 -10.03
CA LEU A 158 -11.66 4.81 -9.21
C LEU A 158 -12.03 5.62 -7.98
N VAL A 159 -11.10 6.44 -7.48
CA VAL A 159 -11.25 7.15 -6.19
C VAL A 159 -10.53 8.49 -6.26
N ASP A 160 -11.15 9.50 -5.72
CA ASP A 160 -10.44 10.74 -5.42
C ASP A 160 -9.53 10.54 -4.22
N THR A 161 -8.29 10.92 -4.39
CA THR A 161 -7.24 10.76 -3.40
C THR A 161 -6.55 12.11 -3.19
N THR A 162 -6.23 12.41 -1.95
CA THR A 162 -5.35 13.53 -1.63
C THR A 162 -3.92 13.04 -1.72
N PHE A 163 -3.11 13.74 -2.53
CA PHE A 163 -1.68 13.49 -2.63
C PHE A 163 -0.91 14.68 -2.11
N THR A 164 0.16 14.43 -1.38
CA THR A 164 1.17 15.46 -1.07
C THR A 164 1.97 15.79 -2.32
N GLN A 165 2.72 16.88 -2.29
CA GLN A 165 3.58 17.28 -3.41
C GLN A 165 4.62 16.20 -3.77
N SER A 166 5.04 15.40 -2.80
CA SER A 166 5.95 14.27 -3.02
C SER A 166 5.27 13.02 -3.60
N GLY A 167 3.96 13.05 -3.85
CA GLY A 167 3.20 11.93 -4.41
C GLY A 167 2.75 10.88 -3.40
N LEU A 168 2.86 11.15 -2.10
CA LEU A 168 2.30 10.27 -1.06
C LEU A 168 0.79 10.52 -0.91
N ALA A 169 0.01 9.47 -0.69
CA ALA A 169 -1.37 9.68 -0.30
C ALA A 169 -1.45 10.15 1.16
N GLN A 170 -2.35 11.10 1.39
CA GLN A 170 -2.80 11.53 2.70
C GLN A 170 -4.25 11.09 2.90
N PHE A 171 -4.50 10.31 3.94
CA PHE A 171 -5.85 9.86 4.29
C PHE A 171 -6.47 10.88 5.24
N ARG A 172 -7.39 11.70 4.72
CA ARG A 172 -8.05 12.77 5.47
C ARG A 172 -9.42 12.32 5.97
N ALA A 173 -9.91 12.99 7.02
CA ALA A 173 -11.29 12.86 7.44
C ALA A 173 -12.24 13.14 6.27
N THR A 174 -13.30 12.36 6.18
CA THR A 174 -14.32 12.50 5.14
C THR A 174 -15.06 13.84 5.31
N GLN A 175 -15.21 14.59 4.23
CA GLN A 175 -15.90 15.87 4.20
C GLN A 175 -17.25 15.72 3.46
N PRO A 176 -18.24 16.58 3.76
CA PRO A 176 -19.44 16.67 2.96
C PRO A 176 -19.09 16.96 1.49
N GLY A 177 -19.67 16.17 0.57
CA GLY A 177 -19.36 16.27 -0.85
C GLY A 177 -18.23 15.41 -1.36
N ASP A 178 -17.56 14.66 -0.47
CA ASP A 178 -16.62 13.61 -0.92
C ASP A 178 -17.33 12.56 -1.77
N GLU A 179 -16.63 12.05 -2.79
CA GLU A 179 -17.18 11.01 -3.65
C GLU A 179 -17.48 9.70 -2.92
N GLU A 180 -18.37 8.89 -3.47
CA GLU A 180 -18.90 7.65 -2.86
C GLU A 180 -17.83 6.70 -2.33
N TYR A 181 -16.66 6.66 -2.97
CA TYR A 181 -15.58 5.72 -2.61
C TYR A 181 -14.51 6.29 -1.68
N ARG A 182 -14.38 7.61 -1.61
CA ARG A 182 -13.41 8.29 -0.76
C ARG A 182 -13.62 8.00 0.73
N PRO A 183 -14.86 8.01 1.27
CA PRO A 183 -15.13 7.60 2.63
C PRO A 183 -14.67 6.16 2.92
N SER A 184 -14.90 5.24 1.99
CA SER A 184 -14.49 3.83 2.15
C SER A 184 -12.97 3.66 2.15
N MET A 185 -12.24 4.52 1.44
CA MET A 185 -10.78 4.52 1.41
C MET A 185 -10.19 5.11 2.70
N ASN A 186 -10.71 6.24 3.15
CA ASN A 186 -10.16 7.01 4.25
C ASN A 186 -10.56 6.48 5.64
N ALA A 187 -11.81 6.01 5.79
CA ALA A 187 -12.35 5.62 7.08
C ALA A 187 -11.47 4.61 7.84
N GLY A 188 -11.03 5.01 9.04
CA GLY A 188 -10.12 4.25 9.90
C GLY A 188 -8.64 4.38 9.52
N ARG A 189 -8.31 5.35 8.65
CA ARG A 189 -6.95 5.72 8.26
C ARG A 189 -6.69 7.22 8.39
N GLU A 190 -7.62 7.95 8.98
CA GLU A 190 -7.53 9.41 9.11
C GLU A 190 -6.21 9.80 9.77
N GLY A 191 -5.49 10.76 9.17
CA GLY A 191 -4.16 11.21 9.64
C GLY A 191 -2.98 10.37 9.15
N PHE A 192 -3.21 9.22 8.52
CA PHE A 192 -2.14 8.44 7.92
C PHE A 192 -1.68 9.03 6.58
N TYR A 193 -0.40 8.80 6.30
CA TYR A 193 0.26 8.98 5.02
C TYR A 193 0.75 7.64 4.49
N GLY A 194 1.06 7.57 3.19
CA GLY A 194 1.62 6.38 2.53
C GLY A 194 0.68 5.79 1.50
N TRP A 195 0.69 4.49 1.29
CA TRP A 195 -0.13 3.86 0.26
C TRP A 195 -0.56 2.43 0.63
N MET A 196 -1.38 1.88 -0.24
CA MET A 196 -1.81 0.49 -0.22
C MET A 196 -1.61 -0.14 -1.58
N GLY A 197 -1.10 -1.37 -1.61
CA GLY A 197 -0.82 -2.12 -2.84
C GLY A 197 -1.99 -2.95 -3.32
N TYR A 198 -2.03 -3.17 -4.63
CA TYR A 198 -2.98 -4.08 -5.26
C TYR A 198 -2.75 -5.52 -4.77
N GLY A 199 -3.79 -6.14 -4.23
CA GLY A 199 -3.72 -7.47 -3.63
C GLY A 199 -3.68 -7.48 -2.10
N GLY A 200 -3.49 -6.33 -1.44
CA GLY A 200 -3.74 -6.19 -0.01
C GLY A 200 -2.61 -5.66 0.85
N SER A 201 -1.42 -5.35 0.32
CA SER A 201 -0.34 -4.77 1.13
C SER A 201 -0.67 -3.34 1.58
N ILE A 202 -0.17 -2.95 2.77
CA ILE A 202 -0.31 -1.60 3.32
C ILE A 202 1.04 -1.17 3.85
N PHE A 203 1.43 0.06 3.51
CA PHE A 203 2.54 0.77 4.12
C PHE A 203 2.10 2.19 4.43
N GLN A 204 1.87 2.48 5.70
CA GLN A 204 1.33 3.76 6.15
C GLN A 204 1.90 4.15 7.50
N TRP A 205 2.00 5.45 7.75
CA TRP A 205 2.45 6.02 9.01
C TRP A 205 1.62 7.24 9.39
N HIS A 206 1.54 7.53 10.68
CA HIS A 206 0.76 8.62 11.26
C HIS A 206 1.69 9.49 12.10
N PRO A 207 2.12 10.66 11.61
CA PRO A 207 3.09 11.50 12.31
C PRO A 207 2.61 11.98 13.68
N GLU A 208 1.35 12.41 13.79
CA GLU A 208 0.79 12.93 15.04
C GLU A 208 0.79 11.89 16.16
N ASN A 209 0.42 10.64 15.86
CA ASN A 209 0.43 9.54 16.84
C ASN A 209 1.78 8.81 16.90
N ARG A 210 2.76 9.18 16.08
CA ARG A 210 4.10 8.58 15.99
C ARG A 210 4.07 7.06 15.78
N ILE A 211 3.12 6.58 15.00
CA ILE A 211 2.95 5.17 14.69
C ILE A 211 3.15 4.88 13.21
N ALA A 212 3.54 3.65 12.92
CA ALA A 212 3.58 3.13 11.57
C ALA A 212 2.89 1.77 11.51
N PHE A 213 2.27 1.50 10.37
CA PHE A 213 1.58 0.27 10.12
C PHE A 213 2.00 -0.33 8.78
N ALA A 214 2.39 -1.59 8.80
CA ALA A 214 2.68 -2.37 7.61
C ALA A 214 1.95 -3.72 7.63
N PHE A 215 1.31 -4.04 6.53
CA PHE A 215 0.68 -5.33 6.29
C PHE A 215 1.18 -5.90 4.97
N VAL A 216 1.89 -7.02 5.01
CA VAL A 216 2.57 -7.62 3.84
C VAL A 216 2.06 -9.04 3.66
N PRO A 217 0.90 -9.22 3.00
CA PRO A 217 0.33 -10.53 2.78
C PRO A 217 0.99 -11.25 1.60
N THR A 218 1.12 -12.57 1.70
CA THR A 218 1.49 -13.44 0.58
C THR A 218 0.26 -13.92 -0.19
N ALA A 219 -0.94 -13.86 0.41
CA ALA A 219 -2.21 -14.18 -0.24
C ALA A 219 -2.84 -12.92 -0.85
N LEU A 220 -2.74 -12.78 -2.16
CA LEU A 220 -3.23 -11.62 -2.90
C LEU A 220 -4.75 -11.68 -3.09
N ASN A 221 -5.45 -10.66 -2.63
CA ASN A 221 -6.90 -10.52 -2.78
C ASN A 221 -7.24 -9.31 -3.67
N TYR A 222 -7.40 -9.55 -4.96
CA TYR A 222 -7.59 -8.49 -5.96
C TYR A 222 -8.96 -7.80 -5.90
N LEU A 223 -9.96 -8.41 -5.25
CA LEU A 223 -11.26 -7.77 -5.04
C LEU A 223 -11.31 -6.90 -3.79
N ASP A 224 -10.30 -6.98 -2.93
CA ASP A 224 -10.15 -6.14 -1.74
C ASP A 224 -9.48 -4.81 -2.10
N VAL A 225 -10.18 -4.01 -2.91
CA VAL A 225 -9.66 -2.76 -3.48
C VAL A 225 -9.25 -1.74 -2.42
N PHE A 226 -9.91 -1.76 -1.26
CA PHE A 226 -9.62 -0.85 -0.15
C PHE A 226 -8.79 -1.48 0.96
N ASN A 227 -8.24 -2.68 0.71
CA ASN A 227 -7.40 -3.43 1.65
C ASN A 227 -8.04 -3.56 3.05
N GLU A 228 -9.31 -3.95 3.08
CA GLU A 228 -10.12 -4.04 4.31
C GLU A 228 -9.53 -5.01 5.35
N ARG A 229 -8.83 -6.07 4.89
CA ARG A 229 -8.14 -7.00 5.79
C ARG A 229 -7.08 -6.29 6.64
N GLY A 230 -6.22 -5.53 6.00
CA GLY A 230 -5.17 -4.77 6.68
C GLY A 230 -5.74 -3.57 7.42
N LYS A 231 -6.76 -2.89 6.86
CA LYS A 231 -7.42 -1.76 7.48
C LYS A 231 -8.06 -2.12 8.83
N ALA A 232 -8.65 -3.31 8.93
CA ALA A 232 -9.22 -3.77 10.20
C ALA A 232 -8.16 -3.86 11.32
N LEU A 233 -6.98 -4.40 11.00
CA LEU A 233 -5.85 -4.47 11.93
C LEU A 233 -5.28 -3.08 12.24
N GLN A 234 -5.11 -2.24 11.23
CA GLN A 234 -4.63 -0.87 11.39
C GLN A 234 -5.52 -0.05 12.32
N ARG A 235 -6.84 -0.15 12.14
CA ARG A 235 -7.81 0.52 13.01
C ARG A 235 -7.70 0.08 14.47
N THR A 236 -7.50 -1.21 14.72
CA THR A 236 -7.29 -1.72 16.08
C THR A 236 -5.99 -1.17 16.68
N THR A 237 -4.93 -1.06 15.88
CA THR A 237 -3.66 -0.49 16.31
C THR A 237 -3.81 0.96 16.77
N ILE A 238 -4.46 1.81 15.96
CA ILE A 238 -4.64 3.22 16.33
C ILE A 238 -5.53 3.37 17.56
N GLN A 239 -6.60 2.59 17.66
CA GLN A 239 -7.46 2.59 18.85
C GLN A 239 -6.71 2.22 20.11
N ALA A 240 -5.80 1.25 20.05
CA ALA A 240 -4.97 0.86 21.20
C ALA A 240 -4.03 1.99 21.64
N VAL A 241 -3.46 2.73 20.69
CA VAL A 241 -2.58 3.88 21.00
C VAL A 241 -3.35 5.06 21.59
N GLN A 242 -4.55 5.33 21.07
CA GLN A 242 -5.39 6.44 21.56
C GLN A 242 -5.98 6.20 22.96
N ASN A 243 -6.04 4.95 23.39
CA ASN A 243 -6.54 4.54 24.71
C ASN A 243 -5.42 4.28 25.75
N ALA A 244 -4.16 4.44 25.34
CA ALA A 244 -2.99 4.25 26.22
C ALA A 244 -2.51 5.56 26.85
#